data_8dc3453d4026440e096da8cdc3d71c4d
#
_entry.id   8dc3453d4026440e096da8cdc3d71c4d
#
_cell.length_a   1.000
_cell.length_b   1.000
_cell.length_c   1.000
_cell.angle_alpha   90.00
_cell.angle_beta   90.00
_cell.angle_gamma   90.00
#
_symmetry.space_group_name_H-M   'P 1'
#
loop_
_entity.id
_entity.type
_entity.pdbx_description
1 polymer ?
#
loop_
_entity_poly.entity_id
_entity_poly.type
_entity_poly.pdbx_seq_one_letter_code
_entity_poly.pdbx_strand_id
1 'polypeptide(L)'
;GLGLSYTQGTGGGGGAGAVGANGSPGQGGAGGAGSFLADTFIGPTAPSYGTPGPVGSTRYFAGGGGGAKYPGGPAGAGGAGGGGAGGPGSSVGTSGTTNTGGGAGGSGANGGTAPNGAAGGSGIVMIRYKFQ
;
A
#
# COMPACT_ATOMS: atom_id res chain seq x y z
N GLY A 1 29.28 -5.25 23.70
CA GLY A 1 28.59 -4.66 22.59
C GLY A 1 27.10 -4.62 22.86
N LEU A 2 26.51 -3.44 22.93
CA LEU A 2 25.06 -3.30 23.04
C LEU A 2 24.46 -3.85 21.76
N GLY A 3 23.92 -5.08 21.78
CA GLY A 3 23.15 -5.65 20.71
C GLY A 3 21.91 -4.77 20.50
N LEU A 4 21.93 -3.95 19.46
CA LEU A 4 20.73 -3.24 19.03
C LEU A 4 19.72 -4.29 18.58
N SER A 5 18.69 -4.51 19.38
CA SER A 5 17.58 -5.37 18.98
C SER A 5 16.78 -4.64 17.90
N TYR A 6 17.05 -4.98 16.64
CA TYR A 6 16.29 -4.45 15.52
C TYR A 6 14.90 -5.11 15.43
N THR A 7 14.06 -4.77 16.41
CA THR A 7 12.68 -5.30 16.45
C THR A 7 11.66 -4.36 15.85
N GLN A 8 12.14 -3.34 15.13
CA GLN A 8 11.27 -2.27 14.65
C GLN A 8 10.58 -2.65 13.33
N GLY A 9 9.30 -2.32 13.22
CA GLY A 9 8.63 -2.26 11.94
C GLY A 9 8.91 -0.94 11.25
N THR A 10 8.99 -0.95 9.92
CA THR A 10 9.10 0.27 9.12
C THR A 10 7.74 0.96 8.97
N GLY A 11 7.73 2.26 8.81
CA GLY A 11 6.51 3.01 8.54
C GLY A 11 5.90 2.63 7.21
N GLY A 12 4.59 2.79 7.08
CA GLY A 12 3.88 2.69 5.81
C GLY A 12 4.07 3.95 4.97
N GLY A 13 3.98 3.80 3.66
CA GLY A 13 3.99 4.89 2.70
C GLY A 13 2.70 5.71 2.74
N GLY A 14 2.77 7.00 2.44
CA GLY A 14 1.57 7.83 2.28
C GLY A 14 0.77 7.45 1.04
N GLY A 15 -0.54 7.53 1.13
CA GLY A 15 -1.45 7.52 0.00
C GLY A 15 -1.86 8.95 -0.40
N ALA A 16 -2.61 9.09 -1.48
CA ALA A 16 -3.05 10.39 -1.96
C ALA A 16 -4.05 11.09 -1.01
N GLY A 17 -4.72 10.35 -0.15
CA GLY A 17 -5.74 10.87 0.77
C GLY A 17 -5.35 10.82 2.25
N ALA A 18 -4.31 10.04 2.64
CA ALA A 18 -3.92 9.90 4.03
C ALA A 18 -2.43 9.57 4.18
N VAL A 19 -1.84 9.95 5.30
CA VAL A 19 -0.49 9.54 5.67
C VAL A 19 -0.45 8.07 6.04
N GLY A 20 0.71 7.42 5.82
CA GLY A 20 0.95 6.08 6.33
C GLY A 20 1.16 6.07 7.84
N ALA A 21 0.87 4.96 8.47
CA ALA A 21 1.09 4.75 9.88
C ALA A 21 2.58 4.54 10.19
N ASN A 22 2.99 4.95 11.38
CA ASN A 22 4.32 4.64 11.89
C ASN A 22 4.46 3.15 12.16
N GLY A 23 5.66 2.62 11.92
CA GLY A 23 6.00 1.28 12.40
C GLY A 23 6.19 1.26 13.92
N SER A 24 6.05 0.10 14.52
CA SER A 24 6.26 -0.14 15.94
C SER A 24 7.17 -1.35 16.16
N PRO A 25 7.67 -1.60 17.38
CA PRO A 25 8.46 -2.79 17.69
C PRO A 25 7.75 -4.10 17.36
N GLY A 26 6.43 -4.12 17.39
CA GLY A 26 5.60 -5.30 17.15
C GLY A 26 5.08 -5.44 15.72
N GLN A 27 5.06 -4.36 14.92
CA GLN A 27 4.32 -4.35 13.65
C GLN A 27 4.85 -3.32 12.65
N GLY A 28 4.81 -3.65 11.38
CA GLY A 28 4.99 -2.68 10.29
C GLY A 28 3.79 -1.71 10.20
N GLY A 29 4.05 -0.46 9.88
CA GLY A 29 3.02 0.56 9.73
C GLY A 29 2.14 0.32 8.49
N ALA A 30 0.85 0.53 8.59
CA ALA A 30 -0.06 0.44 7.44
C ALA A 30 0.19 1.58 6.45
N GLY A 31 -0.02 1.31 5.16
CA GLY A 31 -0.04 2.34 4.12
C GLY A 31 -1.24 3.27 4.25
N GLY A 32 -1.04 4.52 3.91
CA GLY A 32 -2.10 5.53 3.89
C GLY A 32 -3.12 5.25 2.79
N ALA A 33 -4.39 5.55 3.05
CA ALA A 33 -5.42 5.45 2.04
C ALA A 33 -5.17 6.42 0.88
N GLY A 34 -5.49 5.99 -0.32
CA GLY A 34 -5.51 6.83 -1.49
C GLY A 34 -6.70 7.80 -1.51
N SER A 35 -6.88 8.45 -2.62
CA SER A 35 -8.04 9.29 -2.86
C SER A 35 -9.13 8.53 -3.60
N PHE A 36 -10.38 8.91 -3.38
CA PHE A 36 -11.53 8.26 -3.99
C PHE A 36 -12.07 9.05 -5.19
N LEU A 37 -12.69 8.31 -6.10
CA LEU A 37 -13.54 8.86 -7.13
C LEU A 37 -14.97 8.37 -6.91
N ALA A 38 -15.93 9.25 -7.10
CA ALA A 38 -17.33 8.87 -6.99
C ALA A 38 -17.70 7.86 -8.07
N ASP A 39 -18.46 6.82 -7.72
CA ASP A 39 -18.92 5.79 -8.66
C ASP A 39 -19.72 6.40 -9.82
N THR A 40 -20.45 7.48 -9.55
CA THR A 40 -21.17 8.25 -10.58
C THR A 40 -20.24 8.89 -11.62
N PHE A 41 -18.98 9.18 -11.26
CA PHE A 41 -17.98 9.66 -12.22
C PHE A 41 -17.46 8.52 -13.08
N ILE A 42 -17.16 7.38 -12.46
CA ILE A 42 -16.61 6.20 -13.16
C ILE A 42 -17.69 5.51 -14.00
N GLY A 43 -18.96 5.56 -13.54
CA GLY A 43 -20.10 4.96 -14.23
C GLY A 43 -20.22 3.45 -14.03
N PRO A 44 -20.89 2.73 -14.95
CA PRO A 44 -21.20 1.30 -14.80
C PRO A 44 -19.99 0.38 -14.64
N THR A 45 -18.81 0.83 -15.07
CA THR A 45 -17.56 0.07 -14.98
C THR A 45 -16.80 0.33 -13.67
N ALA A 46 -17.35 1.13 -12.74
CA ALA A 46 -16.73 1.45 -11.46
C ALA A 46 -16.15 0.24 -10.72
N PRO A 47 -16.84 -0.91 -10.62
CA PRO A 47 -16.32 -2.07 -9.91
C PRO A 47 -15.04 -2.67 -10.51
N SER A 48 -14.74 -2.38 -11.77
CA SER A 48 -13.55 -2.89 -12.48
C SER A 48 -12.28 -2.08 -12.21
N TYR A 49 -12.39 -0.91 -11.58
CA TYR A 49 -11.26 0.00 -11.36
C TYR A 49 -11.09 0.34 -9.89
N GLY A 50 -9.86 0.68 -9.50
CA GLY A 50 -9.54 0.99 -8.13
C GLY A 50 -9.77 -0.19 -7.17
N THR A 51 -9.72 0.07 -5.89
CA THR A 51 -10.07 -0.91 -4.84
C THR A 51 -11.17 -0.35 -3.94
N PRO A 52 -11.99 -1.20 -3.31
CA PRO A 52 -12.90 -0.75 -2.27
C PRO A 52 -12.13 0.01 -1.19
N GLY A 53 -12.72 1.04 -0.64
CA GLY A 53 -12.06 1.88 0.34
C GLY A 53 -12.77 1.92 1.69
N PRO A 54 -12.29 2.79 2.61
CA PRO A 54 -12.86 2.91 3.94
C PRO A 54 -14.33 3.32 3.95
N VAL A 55 -14.81 3.95 2.89
CA VAL A 55 -16.19 4.45 2.81
C VAL A 55 -16.96 3.67 1.76
N GLY A 56 -17.77 2.72 2.20
CA GLY A 56 -18.73 1.97 1.37
C GLY A 56 -18.09 1.31 0.15
N SER A 57 -18.78 1.37 -0.98
CA SER A 57 -18.33 0.85 -2.28
C SER A 57 -17.47 1.82 -3.09
N THR A 58 -17.18 3.00 -2.54
CA THR A 58 -16.39 4.04 -3.21
C THR A 58 -15.02 3.51 -3.63
N ARG A 59 -14.63 3.81 -4.87
CA ARG A 59 -13.37 3.30 -5.44
C ARG A 59 -12.22 4.24 -5.13
N TYR A 60 -11.16 3.68 -4.53
CA TYR A 60 -9.95 4.37 -4.12
C TYR A 60 -8.80 4.07 -5.07
N PHE A 61 -7.90 5.05 -5.24
CA PHE A 61 -6.72 5.02 -6.11
C PHE A 61 -5.53 5.63 -5.37
N ALA A 62 -4.33 5.26 -5.77
CA ALA A 62 -3.07 5.77 -5.23
C ALA A 62 -2.91 5.57 -3.71
N GLY A 63 -3.21 4.36 -3.23
CA GLY A 63 -2.94 3.95 -1.85
C GLY A 63 -1.45 3.72 -1.60
N GLY A 64 -0.99 4.02 -0.38
CA GLY A 64 0.39 3.80 0.04
C GLY A 64 0.71 2.32 0.32
N GLY A 65 1.95 1.91 0.17
CA GLY A 65 2.40 0.57 0.55
C GLY A 65 2.55 0.40 2.07
N GLY A 66 2.34 -0.81 2.57
CA GLY A 66 2.58 -1.16 3.96
C GLY A 66 4.07 -1.31 4.29
N GLY A 67 4.45 -1.01 5.52
CA GLY A 67 5.80 -1.17 6.03
C GLY A 67 6.17 -2.63 6.30
N ALA A 68 7.43 -2.97 6.13
CA ALA A 68 7.96 -4.29 6.48
C ALA A 68 8.10 -4.47 8.00
N LYS A 69 8.26 -5.72 8.44
CA LYS A 69 8.55 -6.05 9.84
C LYS A 69 9.67 -7.08 9.94
N TYR A 70 10.67 -6.75 10.77
CA TYR A 70 11.78 -7.63 11.11
C TYR A 70 12.14 -7.55 12.62
N PRO A 71 12.58 -8.62 13.25
CA PRO A 71 12.44 -10.03 12.84
C PRO A 71 11.00 -10.47 13.07
N GLY A 72 10.36 -11.19 12.13
CA GLY A 72 9.03 -11.76 12.30
C GLY A 72 7.95 -10.79 12.83
N GLY A 73 6.73 -11.20 12.81
CA GLY A 73 5.58 -10.38 13.20
C GLY A 73 4.85 -9.81 11.98
N PRO A 74 3.68 -9.22 12.20
CA PRO A 74 2.85 -8.71 11.13
C PRO A 74 3.48 -7.50 10.45
N ALA A 75 3.60 -7.56 9.14
CA ALA A 75 3.90 -6.39 8.34
C ALA A 75 2.66 -5.51 8.21
N GLY A 76 2.87 -4.27 7.81
CA GLY A 76 1.80 -3.31 7.56
C GLY A 76 0.96 -3.71 6.35
N ALA A 77 -0.35 -3.54 6.46
CA ALA A 77 -1.27 -3.66 5.32
C ALA A 77 -1.03 -2.52 4.32
N GLY A 78 -1.32 -2.77 3.04
CA GLY A 78 -1.38 -1.73 2.05
C GLY A 78 -2.60 -0.82 2.24
N GLY A 79 -2.48 0.43 1.86
CA GLY A 79 -3.56 1.41 1.90
C GLY A 79 -4.60 1.15 0.81
N ALA A 80 -5.87 1.51 1.10
CA ALA A 80 -6.93 1.47 0.11
C ALA A 80 -6.55 2.31 -1.12
N GLY A 81 -6.87 1.84 -2.29
CA GLY A 81 -6.41 2.41 -3.55
C GLY A 81 -5.23 1.64 -4.14
N GLY A 82 -5.09 0.36 -3.79
CA GLY A 82 -4.15 -0.56 -4.42
C GLY A 82 -2.75 -0.60 -3.82
N GLY A 83 -2.57 -0.13 -2.60
CA GLY A 83 -1.31 -0.29 -1.90
C GLY A 83 -0.98 -1.75 -1.61
N GLY A 84 0.25 -2.18 -1.85
CA GLY A 84 0.74 -3.52 -1.52
C GLY A 84 1.08 -3.65 -0.03
N ALA A 85 0.89 -4.83 0.56
CA ALA A 85 1.25 -5.11 1.94
C ALA A 85 2.77 -5.27 2.10
N GLY A 86 3.30 -4.94 3.25
CA GLY A 86 4.70 -5.16 3.58
C GLY A 86 5.04 -6.63 3.72
N GLY A 87 6.29 -6.98 3.55
CA GLY A 87 6.85 -8.31 3.75
C GLY A 87 7.30 -8.52 5.18
N PRO A 88 6.86 -9.60 5.85
CA PRO A 88 7.40 -9.98 7.15
C PRO A 88 8.75 -10.71 7.01
N GLY A 89 9.63 -10.55 8.01
CA GLY A 89 10.90 -11.26 8.04
C GLY A 89 11.76 -10.93 6.84
N SER A 90 12.15 -11.95 6.06
CA SER A 90 12.96 -11.83 4.85
C SER A 90 12.13 -11.90 3.56
N SER A 91 10.85 -11.62 3.64
CA SER A 91 9.94 -11.72 2.52
C SER A 91 9.87 -10.42 1.73
N VAL A 92 9.65 -10.56 0.42
CA VAL A 92 9.31 -9.45 -0.45
C VAL A 92 7.93 -8.92 -0.07
N GLY A 93 7.75 -7.62 -0.08
CA GLY A 93 6.45 -6.99 0.02
C GLY A 93 5.57 -7.31 -1.20
N THR A 94 4.30 -7.05 -1.11
CA THR A 94 3.35 -7.22 -2.21
C THR A 94 3.44 -6.03 -3.17
N SER A 95 3.37 -6.30 -4.45
CA SER A 95 3.28 -5.22 -5.45
C SER A 95 1.99 -4.42 -5.31
N GLY A 96 2.04 -3.17 -5.70
CA GLY A 96 0.83 -2.36 -5.85
C GLY A 96 -0.10 -2.94 -6.92
N THR A 97 -1.41 -2.76 -6.72
CA THR A 97 -2.43 -3.23 -7.66
C THR A 97 -2.33 -2.48 -8.98
N THR A 98 -2.41 -3.21 -10.08
CA THR A 98 -2.41 -2.61 -11.43
C THR A 98 -3.60 -1.67 -11.63
N ASN A 99 -3.40 -0.63 -12.43
CA ASN A 99 -4.43 0.38 -12.78
C ASN A 99 -5.00 1.13 -11.57
N THR A 100 -4.16 1.29 -10.51
CA THR A 100 -4.55 2.07 -9.33
C THR A 100 -3.55 3.18 -8.99
N GLY A 101 -2.28 3.07 -9.44
CA GLY A 101 -1.22 3.94 -8.97
C GLY A 101 -0.80 3.67 -7.53
N GLY A 102 -1.16 2.50 -6.98
CA GLY A 102 -0.81 2.12 -5.61
C GLY A 102 0.68 1.85 -5.41
N GLY A 103 1.21 2.20 -4.27
CA GLY A 103 2.60 1.94 -3.88
C GLY A 103 2.85 0.46 -3.55
N ALA A 104 4.08 -0.01 -3.75
CA ALA A 104 4.49 -1.34 -3.29
C ALA A 104 4.67 -1.40 -1.78
N GLY A 105 4.47 -2.56 -1.18
CA GLY A 105 4.85 -2.83 0.20
C GLY A 105 6.37 -2.92 0.36
N GLY A 106 6.86 -2.50 1.52
CA GLY A 106 8.27 -2.63 1.90
C GLY A 106 8.68 -4.10 2.02
N SER A 107 9.88 -4.45 1.58
CA SER A 107 10.43 -5.80 1.77
C SER A 107 11.21 -5.88 3.07
N GLY A 108 11.06 -6.98 3.80
CA GLY A 108 11.82 -7.24 5.01
C GLY A 108 13.23 -7.70 4.70
N ALA A 109 14.20 -7.37 5.54
CA ALA A 109 15.58 -7.85 5.42
C ALA A 109 15.95 -8.63 6.66
N ASN A 110 16.74 -9.72 6.51
CA ASN A 110 17.24 -10.53 7.59
C ASN A 110 18.74 -10.79 7.42
N GLY A 111 19.51 -10.34 8.43
CA GLY A 111 20.90 -10.74 8.56
C GLY A 111 21.80 -10.44 7.36
N GLY A 112 21.58 -9.35 6.64
CA GLY A 112 22.40 -8.91 5.53
C GLY A 112 21.90 -9.28 4.13
N THR A 113 20.87 -10.13 4.02
CA THR A 113 20.25 -10.41 2.72
C THR A 113 18.92 -9.66 2.62
N ALA A 114 18.89 -8.62 1.81
CA ALA A 114 17.66 -7.93 1.49
C ALA A 114 17.07 -8.52 0.21
N PRO A 115 15.80 -8.93 0.21
CA PRO A 115 15.15 -9.34 -1.04
C PRO A 115 14.94 -8.11 -1.92
N ASN A 116 14.69 -8.34 -3.21
CA ASN A 116 14.32 -7.26 -4.12
C ASN A 116 13.07 -6.53 -3.64
N GLY A 117 12.96 -5.25 -3.99
CA GLY A 117 11.75 -4.49 -3.75
C GLY A 117 10.57 -5.00 -4.60
N ALA A 118 9.36 -4.84 -4.11
CA ALA A 118 8.16 -5.09 -4.90
C ALA A 118 7.88 -3.91 -5.85
N ALA A 119 7.16 -4.15 -6.94
CA ALA A 119 6.83 -3.11 -7.91
C ALA A 119 5.62 -2.28 -7.49
N GLY A 120 5.64 -0.98 -7.78
CA GLY A 120 4.43 -0.16 -7.70
C GLY A 120 3.38 -0.60 -8.72
N GLY A 121 2.11 -0.34 -8.47
CA GLY A 121 1.03 -0.57 -9.40
C GLY A 121 1.04 0.47 -10.54
N SER A 122 0.68 0.05 -11.75
CA SER A 122 0.47 1.01 -12.84
C SER A 122 -0.65 2.00 -12.49
N GLY A 123 -0.53 3.21 -13.00
CA GLY A 123 -1.58 4.22 -12.90
C GLY A 123 -2.71 3.99 -13.89
N ILE A 124 -3.75 4.81 -13.80
CA ILE A 124 -4.87 4.87 -14.72
C ILE A 124 -5.21 6.32 -15.04
N VAL A 125 -5.62 6.57 -16.25
CA VAL A 125 -6.19 7.87 -16.67
C VAL A 125 -7.65 7.64 -17.01
N MET A 126 -8.54 8.41 -16.40
CA MET A 126 -9.98 8.37 -16.67
C MET A 126 -10.43 9.73 -17.21
N ILE A 127 -11.03 9.72 -18.37
CA ILE A 127 -11.54 10.91 -19.03
C ILE A 127 -13.05 10.74 -19.21
N ARG A 128 -13.81 11.71 -18.74
CA ARG A 128 -15.26 11.78 -18.98
C ARG A 128 -15.59 13.05 -19.75
N TYR A 129 -16.33 12.92 -20.80
CA TYR A 129 -16.81 14.04 -21.60
C TYR A 129 -18.31 13.94 -21.81
N LYS A 130 -18.94 15.09 -21.98
CA LYS A 130 -20.37 15.15 -22.30
C LYS A 130 -20.52 14.93 -23.80
N PHE A 131 -21.26 13.91 -24.16
CA PHE A 131 -21.68 13.72 -25.55
C PHE A 131 -22.85 14.66 -25.83
N GLN A 132 -22.76 15.47 -26.87
CA GLN A 132 -23.83 16.35 -27.34
C GLN A 132 -24.56 15.70 -28.49
#